data_d3d982f5066a0a8787250203f93c8c99
#
_entry.id   d3d982f5066a0a8787250203f93c8c99
#
_cell.length_a   1.000
_cell.length_b   1.000
_cell.length_c   1.000
_cell.angle_alpha   90.00
_cell.angle_beta   90.00
_cell.angle_gamma   90.00
#
_symmetry.space_group_name_H-M   'P 1'
#
loop_
_entity.id
_entity.type
_entity.pdbx_description
1 polymer ?
#
loop_
_entity_poly.entity_id
_entity_poly.type
_entity_poly.pdbx_seq_one_letter_code
_entity_poly.pdbx_strand_id
1 'polypeptide(L)'
;MRVRHAMMAAGVAVVAWSAAAQAQQGCGTSTTADACQKTQDIFNFLTPQISTALAGGSTTLGQGGVLGGFGHFAVALRATAVRGAFPTVSNVGFSTTGAKPGAYEAKDQFVPMASIDGAIGIFKGFPLGVTRAGGVDVLLTATYLPTPSVTTGETQITLPGGNTKFGAGVRVGLLQESILVPGVSVSWVQRDLPTISVSGTSTVTASGATAPGVFTLSDLSIKTSSWRLSASKTFLIFGLEGGFGQDKYENSAGMHVLLNPTLPAPAISFGPTTISNSMTRTNIYGGLTINFFIGKLVGEVGQASGGTLPTLTNAFGGSTDAAKSRGYFTVGLRTGF
;
A
#
# COMPACT_ATOMS: atom_id res chain seq x y z
N MET A 1 -36.05 -7.07 48.14
CA MET A 1 -34.80 -7.52 47.47
C MET A 1 -34.78 -6.85 46.09
N ARG A 2 -33.93 -5.81 45.88
CA ARG A 2 -33.79 -5.10 44.61
C ARG A 2 -32.51 -5.57 43.95
N VAL A 3 -32.64 -6.32 42.85
CA VAL A 3 -31.51 -6.75 42.02
C VAL A 3 -31.13 -5.58 41.12
N ARG A 4 -29.95 -5.00 41.34
CA ARG A 4 -29.37 -3.95 40.49
C ARG A 4 -28.69 -4.64 39.28
N HIS A 5 -29.22 -4.38 38.11
CA HIS A 5 -28.54 -4.74 36.83
C HIS A 5 -27.40 -3.75 36.59
N ALA A 6 -26.17 -4.23 36.71
CA ALA A 6 -24.98 -3.52 36.26
C ALA A 6 -24.80 -3.84 34.77
N MET A 7 -25.21 -2.94 33.87
CA MET A 7 -24.80 -2.95 32.48
C MET A 7 -23.35 -2.46 32.40
N MET A 8 -22.42 -3.38 32.12
CA MET A 8 -21.09 -3.00 31.68
C MET A 8 -21.17 -2.51 30.24
N ALA A 9 -21.10 -1.19 30.07
CA ALA A 9 -20.84 -0.58 28.78
C ALA A 9 -19.36 -0.78 28.42
N ALA A 10 -19.07 -1.70 27.53
CA ALA A 10 -17.75 -1.84 26.93
C ALA A 10 -17.58 -0.66 25.94
N GLY A 11 -16.94 0.40 26.39
CA GLY A 11 -16.52 1.51 25.55
C GLY A 11 -15.43 1.07 24.59
N VAL A 12 -15.75 0.97 23.31
CA VAL A 12 -14.76 0.85 22.25
C VAL A 12 -14.09 2.22 22.10
N ALA A 13 -12.90 2.37 22.67
CA ALA A 13 -12.08 3.55 22.45
C ALA A 13 -11.56 3.49 20.99
N VAL A 14 -12.20 4.23 20.11
CA VAL A 14 -11.67 4.55 18.78
C VAL A 14 -10.49 5.50 18.99
N VAL A 15 -9.28 4.98 18.95
CA VAL A 15 -8.07 5.79 18.94
C VAL A 15 -8.00 6.47 17.58
N ALA A 16 -8.49 7.70 17.51
CA ALA A 16 -8.27 8.58 16.38
C ALA A 16 -6.78 8.97 16.37
N TRP A 17 -6.00 8.32 15.53
CA TRP A 17 -4.62 8.73 15.29
C TRP A 17 -4.68 10.00 14.45
N SER A 18 -4.35 11.12 15.06
CA SER A 18 -4.13 12.39 14.37
C SER A 18 -2.98 12.21 13.38
N ALA A 19 -3.29 12.32 12.09
CA ALA A 19 -2.27 12.43 11.06
C ALA A 19 -1.48 13.72 11.31
N ALA A 20 -0.25 13.60 11.77
CA ALA A 20 0.67 14.72 11.76
C ALA A 20 0.84 15.16 10.29
N ALA A 21 0.39 16.37 9.96
CA ALA A 21 0.68 16.99 8.67
C ALA A 21 2.20 17.11 8.56
N GLN A 22 2.82 16.25 7.76
CA GLN A 22 4.26 16.38 7.50
C GLN A 22 4.45 17.58 6.60
N ALA A 23 5.21 18.54 7.10
CA ALA A 23 5.61 19.69 6.31
C ALA A 23 6.39 19.20 5.09
N GLN A 24 5.96 19.62 3.92
CA GLN A 24 6.68 19.38 2.67
C GLN A 24 8.10 19.94 2.84
N GLN A 25 9.10 19.08 2.68
CA GLN A 25 10.49 19.50 2.87
C GLN A 25 10.82 20.53 1.80
N GLY A 26 11.13 21.75 2.21
CA GLY A 26 11.32 22.87 1.30
C GLY A 26 12.47 22.63 0.34
N CYS A 27 12.20 22.70 -0.96
CA CYS A 27 13.20 22.60 -2.01
C CYS A 27 14.03 23.89 -2.19
N GLY A 28 13.84 24.88 -1.33
CA GLY A 28 14.56 26.16 -1.35
C GLY A 28 14.33 26.96 -2.64
N THR A 29 15.15 27.98 -2.83
CA THR A 29 15.16 28.86 -4.03
C THR A 29 16.39 28.66 -4.91
N SER A 30 17.10 27.53 -4.73
CA SER A 30 18.31 27.20 -5.46
C SER A 30 18.05 26.78 -6.90
N THR A 31 19.13 26.70 -7.68
CA THR A 31 19.09 26.21 -9.06
C THR A 31 18.58 24.78 -9.20
N THR A 32 18.50 24.00 -8.11
CA THR A 32 17.96 22.64 -8.08
C THR A 32 16.54 22.57 -7.52
N ALA A 33 15.92 23.72 -7.17
CA ALA A 33 14.60 23.75 -6.54
C ALA A 33 13.51 23.10 -7.40
N ASP A 34 13.57 23.30 -8.71
CA ASP A 34 12.60 22.72 -9.65
C ASP A 34 12.74 21.19 -9.75
N ALA A 35 13.97 20.69 -9.83
CA ALA A 35 14.24 19.26 -9.86
C ALA A 35 13.83 18.57 -8.55
N CYS A 36 14.14 19.21 -7.42
CA CYS A 36 13.70 18.76 -6.10
C CYS A 36 12.17 18.68 -6.02
N GLN A 37 11.46 19.75 -6.38
CA GLN A 37 9.99 19.81 -6.32
C GLN A 37 9.34 18.74 -7.21
N LYS A 38 9.82 18.58 -8.43
CA LYS A 38 9.32 17.57 -9.38
C LYS A 38 9.53 16.14 -8.84
N THR A 39 10.69 15.88 -8.25
CA THR A 39 10.99 14.56 -7.65
C THR A 39 10.10 14.28 -6.44
N GLN A 40 9.88 15.29 -5.57
CA GLN A 40 8.94 15.17 -4.46
C GLN A 40 7.50 14.92 -4.95
N ASP A 41 7.06 15.63 -5.96
CA ASP A 41 5.71 15.49 -6.49
C ASP A 41 5.51 14.12 -7.14
N ILE A 42 6.49 13.59 -7.87
CA ILE A 42 6.47 12.23 -8.41
C ILE A 42 6.39 11.20 -7.27
N PHE A 43 7.22 11.36 -6.23
CA PHE A 43 7.20 10.50 -5.06
C PHE A 43 5.82 10.52 -4.38
N ASN A 44 5.27 11.71 -4.09
CA ASN A 44 3.97 11.87 -3.46
C ASN A 44 2.82 11.36 -4.33
N PHE A 45 2.94 11.43 -5.65
CA PHE A 45 1.93 10.94 -6.58
C PHE A 45 1.95 9.40 -6.70
N LEU A 46 3.12 8.78 -6.73
CA LEU A 46 3.26 7.33 -6.96
C LEU A 46 3.08 6.49 -5.70
N THR A 47 3.65 6.93 -4.57
CA THR A 47 3.70 6.09 -3.37
C THR A 47 2.33 5.69 -2.83
N PRO A 48 1.27 6.54 -2.81
CA PRO A 48 -0.05 6.11 -2.36
C PRO A 48 -0.68 5.02 -3.22
N GLN A 49 -0.36 5.00 -4.51
CA GLN A 49 -0.89 4.00 -5.44
C GLN A 49 -0.25 2.64 -5.19
N ILE A 50 1.08 2.61 -5.02
CA ILE A 50 1.83 1.40 -4.70
C ILE A 50 1.44 0.90 -3.30
N SER A 51 1.30 1.80 -2.32
CA SER A 51 0.82 1.45 -0.98
C SER A 51 -0.58 0.84 -0.99
N THR A 52 -1.48 1.34 -1.85
CA THR A 52 -2.83 0.75 -2.02
C THR A 52 -2.73 -0.66 -2.61
N ALA A 53 -1.83 -0.92 -3.55
CA ALA A 53 -1.61 -2.27 -4.11
C ALA A 53 -1.05 -3.23 -3.04
N LEU A 54 -0.14 -2.75 -2.18
CA LEU A 54 0.45 -3.53 -1.10
C LEU A 54 -0.57 -3.85 0.00
N ALA A 55 -1.38 -2.86 0.42
CA ALA A 55 -2.40 -3.01 1.45
C ALA A 55 -3.65 -3.76 0.95
N GLY A 56 -3.93 -3.72 -0.35
CA GLY A 56 -5.11 -4.33 -0.95
C GLY A 56 -5.20 -5.83 -0.74
N GLY A 57 -6.43 -6.35 -0.69
CA GLY A 57 -6.73 -7.74 -0.46
C GLY A 57 -6.61 -8.19 1.01
N SER A 58 -7.54 -9.05 1.40
CA SER A 58 -7.53 -9.69 2.72
C SER A 58 -6.40 -10.71 2.81
N THR A 59 -5.66 -10.76 3.94
CA THR A 59 -4.62 -11.78 4.20
C THR A 59 -5.22 -13.18 4.33
N THR A 60 -6.49 -13.26 4.66
CA THR A 60 -7.24 -14.53 4.77
C THR A 60 -8.40 -14.53 3.80
N LEU A 61 -8.07 -14.41 2.52
CA LEU A 61 -9.02 -14.35 1.42
C LEU A 61 -10.21 -15.29 1.58
N GLY A 62 -11.42 -14.74 1.48
CA GLY A 62 -12.65 -15.50 1.54
C GLY A 62 -13.03 -16.02 2.94
N GLN A 63 -12.43 -15.49 4.02
CA GLN A 63 -12.73 -15.96 5.38
C GLN A 63 -12.79 -14.81 6.38
N GLY A 64 -13.99 -14.48 6.84
CA GLY A 64 -14.22 -13.50 7.89
C GLY A 64 -14.09 -14.05 9.32
N GLY A 65 -14.07 -15.37 9.53
CA GLY A 65 -13.86 -16.00 10.85
C GLY A 65 -12.42 -16.45 11.05
N VAL A 66 -12.07 -16.89 12.27
CA VAL A 66 -10.76 -17.49 12.60
C VAL A 66 -10.68 -18.95 12.15
N LEU A 67 -9.46 -19.51 12.12
CA LEU A 67 -9.22 -20.89 11.64
C LEU A 67 -9.75 -21.98 12.56
N GLY A 68 -9.86 -21.72 13.85
CA GLY A 68 -10.39 -22.72 14.80
C GLY A 68 -9.39 -23.21 15.85
N GLY A 69 -8.23 -22.58 15.97
CA GLY A 69 -7.24 -22.82 17.02
C GLY A 69 -6.06 -23.66 16.58
N PHE A 70 -5.29 -24.15 17.56
CA PHE A 70 -4.03 -24.84 17.31
C PHE A 70 -4.21 -26.06 16.41
N GLY A 71 -3.26 -26.26 15.49
CA GLY A 71 -3.29 -27.32 14.48
C GLY A 71 -3.98 -26.93 13.16
N HIS A 72 -4.69 -25.81 13.13
CA HIS A 72 -5.29 -25.30 11.91
C HIS A 72 -4.40 -24.24 11.26
N PHE A 73 -4.20 -24.34 9.96
CA PHE A 73 -3.44 -23.37 9.19
C PHE A 73 -4.06 -23.17 7.81
N ALA A 74 -3.73 -22.04 7.20
CA ALA A 74 -4.09 -21.75 5.82
C ALA A 74 -2.93 -21.07 5.11
N VAL A 75 -2.80 -21.36 3.82
CA VAL A 75 -1.85 -20.70 2.91
C VAL A 75 -2.62 -20.22 1.70
N ALA A 76 -2.28 -19.03 1.24
CA ALA A 76 -2.87 -18.44 0.04
C ALA A 76 -1.80 -17.83 -0.87
N LEU A 77 -1.97 -18.01 -2.17
CA LEU A 77 -1.30 -17.21 -3.19
C LEU A 77 -2.26 -16.10 -3.58
N ARG A 78 -1.79 -14.87 -3.53
CA ARG A 78 -2.60 -13.69 -3.79
C ARG A 78 -1.92 -12.78 -4.80
N ALA A 79 -2.71 -12.32 -5.78
CA ALA A 79 -2.34 -11.26 -6.71
C ALA A 79 -3.34 -10.11 -6.56
N THR A 80 -2.85 -8.94 -6.21
CA THR A 80 -3.65 -7.71 -6.11
C THR A 80 -3.23 -6.77 -7.21
N ALA A 81 -4.17 -6.07 -7.84
CA ALA A 81 -3.88 -5.02 -8.80
C ALA A 81 -4.70 -3.75 -8.51
N VAL A 82 -4.04 -2.62 -8.58
CA VAL A 82 -4.62 -1.29 -8.43
C VAL A 82 -4.58 -0.60 -9.78
N ARG A 83 -5.68 0.03 -10.19
CA ARG A 83 -5.65 0.94 -11.32
C ARG A 83 -4.97 2.23 -10.91
N GLY A 84 -3.74 2.42 -11.36
CA GLY A 84 -2.90 3.57 -11.08
C GLY A 84 -2.65 4.43 -12.32
N ALA A 85 -2.23 5.67 -12.10
CA ALA A 85 -1.77 6.57 -13.15
C ALA A 85 -0.26 6.75 -13.01
N PHE A 86 0.51 6.44 -14.05
CA PHE A 86 1.97 6.55 -14.04
C PHE A 86 2.40 7.70 -14.94
N PRO A 87 3.12 8.70 -14.39
CA PRO A 87 3.62 9.81 -15.20
C PRO A 87 4.66 9.32 -16.19
N THR A 88 4.62 9.89 -17.40
CA THR A 88 5.67 9.71 -18.39
C THR A 88 6.81 10.66 -18.03
N VAL A 89 7.90 10.11 -17.47
CA VAL A 89 9.03 10.89 -16.93
C VAL A 89 10.21 11.04 -17.91
N SER A 90 10.11 10.48 -19.12
CA SER A 90 11.19 10.47 -20.11
C SER A 90 11.62 11.85 -20.63
N ASN A 91 10.87 12.92 -20.35
CA ASN A 91 11.18 14.27 -20.82
C ASN A 91 10.85 15.32 -19.75
N VAL A 92 11.15 15.05 -18.49
CA VAL A 92 10.97 16.04 -17.43
C VAL A 92 12.09 17.06 -17.47
N GLY A 93 11.86 18.16 -18.19
CA GLY A 93 12.79 19.29 -18.17
C GLY A 93 12.85 19.95 -16.79
N PHE A 94 14.05 20.31 -16.33
CA PHE A 94 14.24 21.03 -15.08
C PHE A 94 14.64 22.48 -15.35
N SER A 95 14.12 23.40 -14.53
CA SER A 95 14.49 24.82 -14.55
C SER A 95 15.59 25.09 -13.53
N THR A 96 16.55 25.92 -13.87
CA THR A 96 17.58 26.41 -12.94
C THR A 96 17.23 27.75 -12.30
N THR A 97 16.06 28.32 -12.63
CA THR A 97 15.59 29.62 -12.13
C THR A 97 14.47 29.49 -11.08
N GLY A 98 14.47 28.39 -10.31
CA GLY A 98 13.46 28.07 -9.30
C GLY A 98 12.41 27.09 -9.78
N ALA A 99 11.57 26.62 -8.85
CA ALA A 99 10.50 25.67 -9.14
C ALA A 99 9.46 26.26 -10.09
N LYS A 100 9.13 25.49 -11.12
CA LYS A 100 8.10 25.86 -12.11
C LYS A 100 7.07 24.76 -12.19
N PRO A 101 5.77 25.09 -12.04
CA PRO A 101 4.69 24.11 -12.27
C PRO A 101 4.78 23.53 -13.69
N GLY A 102 4.61 22.22 -13.78
CA GLY A 102 4.58 21.49 -15.04
C GLY A 102 3.35 20.59 -15.10
N ALA A 103 2.94 20.24 -16.32
CA ALA A 103 1.90 19.27 -16.57
C ALA A 103 2.52 18.07 -17.31
N TYR A 104 2.37 16.88 -16.73
CA TYR A 104 2.93 15.64 -17.26
C TYR A 104 1.80 14.69 -17.63
N GLU A 105 1.92 14.05 -18.77
CA GLU A 105 1.02 12.96 -19.11
C GLU A 105 1.17 11.82 -18.13
N ALA A 106 0.06 11.19 -17.79
CA ALA A 106 0.04 9.98 -17.00
C ALA A 106 -0.78 8.92 -17.71
N LYS A 107 -0.23 7.72 -17.81
CA LYS A 107 -0.89 6.56 -18.41
C LYS A 107 -1.54 5.72 -17.32
N ASP A 108 -2.83 5.44 -17.49
CA ASP A 108 -3.54 4.50 -16.63
C ASP A 108 -3.00 3.09 -16.89
N GLN A 109 -2.54 2.43 -15.84
CA GLN A 109 -2.10 1.05 -15.90
C GLN A 109 -2.33 0.35 -14.55
N PHE A 110 -2.29 -0.98 -14.57
CA PHE A 110 -2.42 -1.76 -13.36
C PHE A 110 -1.06 -1.91 -12.66
N VAL A 111 -1.07 -1.67 -11.34
CA VAL A 111 0.06 -1.97 -10.45
C VAL A 111 -0.19 -3.36 -9.86
N PRO A 112 0.44 -4.40 -10.38
CA PRO A 112 0.28 -5.74 -9.81
C PRO A 112 1.17 -5.90 -8.58
N MET A 113 0.66 -6.63 -7.58
CA MET A 113 1.38 -7.02 -6.38
C MET A 113 1.11 -8.48 -6.07
N ALA A 114 2.15 -9.28 -5.98
CA ALA A 114 2.05 -10.70 -5.64
C ALA A 114 2.45 -10.93 -4.19
N SER A 115 1.74 -11.80 -3.49
CA SER A 115 2.09 -12.22 -2.13
C SER A 115 1.69 -13.67 -1.86
N ILE A 116 2.41 -14.25 -0.91
CA ILE A 116 2.05 -15.50 -0.25
C ILE A 116 1.61 -15.14 1.16
N ASP A 117 0.41 -15.51 1.52
CA ASP A 117 -0.16 -15.24 2.84
C ASP A 117 -0.33 -16.55 3.60
N GLY A 118 0.00 -16.53 4.89
CA GLY A 118 -0.17 -17.64 5.82
C GLY A 118 -1.03 -17.21 7.01
N ALA A 119 -1.79 -18.13 7.55
CA ALA A 119 -2.49 -17.97 8.82
C ALA A 119 -2.34 -19.24 9.65
N ILE A 120 -2.11 -19.06 10.95
CA ILE A 120 -1.95 -20.15 11.91
C ILE A 120 -2.91 -19.89 13.07
N GLY A 121 -3.80 -20.86 13.34
CA GLY A 121 -4.72 -20.82 14.46
C GLY A 121 -3.98 -21.03 15.78
N ILE A 122 -4.16 -20.11 16.73
CA ILE A 122 -3.54 -20.19 18.06
C ILE A 122 -4.59 -20.60 19.09
N PHE A 123 -5.75 -19.94 19.05
CA PHE A 123 -6.82 -20.19 20.00
C PHE A 123 -8.18 -20.25 19.29
N LYS A 124 -8.94 -21.30 19.57
CA LYS A 124 -10.24 -21.54 18.92
C LYS A 124 -11.40 -20.68 19.43
N GLY A 125 -11.19 -19.94 20.50
CA GLY A 125 -12.24 -19.16 21.17
C GLY A 125 -13.09 -19.96 22.15
N PHE A 126 -13.92 -19.22 22.89
CA PHE A 126 -14.86 -19.75 23.85
C PHE A 126 -16.18 -20.15 23.17
N PRO A 127 -16.83 -21.23 23.57
CA PRO A 127 -18.13 -21.62 23.03
C PRO A 127 -19.18 -20.57 23.39
N LEU A 128 -19.99 -20.17 22.41
CA LEU A 128 -21.09 -19.24 22.54
C LEU A 128 -22.32 -19.78 21.77
N GLY A 129 -23.03 -20.71 22.40
CA GLY A 129 -24.15 -21.41 21.76
C GLY A 129 -23.73 -22.15 20.50
N VAL A 130 -24.26 -21.74 19.36
CA VAL A 130 -24.00 -22.37 18.03
C VAL A 130 -22.73 -21.86 17.34
N THR A 131 -21.97 -20.96 17.99
CA THR A 131 -20.74 -20.36 17.48
C THR A 131 -19.66 -20.32 18.56
N ARG A 132 -18.52 -19.71 18.24
CA ARG A 132 -17.43 -19.40 19.18
C ARG A 132 -17.04 -17.95 19.06
N ALA A 133 -16.49 -17.36 20.12
CA ALA A 133 -15.99 -16.01 20.15
C ALA A 133 -14.59 -15.94 20.77
N GLY A 134 -13.82 -14.91 20.45
CA GLY A 134 -12.49 -14.66 21.00
C GLY A 134 -11.39 -15.58 20.45
N GLY A 135 -11.61 -16.27 19.33
CA GLY A 135 -10.54 -17.04 18.68
C GLY A 135 -9.42 -16.15 18.17
N VAL A 136 -8.20 -16.68 18.07
CA VAL A 136 -7.01 -15.91 17.66
C VAL A 136 -6.20 -16.67 16.63
N ASP A 137 -5.80 -15.98 15.56
CA ASP A 137 -4.84 -16.44 14.56
C ASP A 137 -3.67 -15.48 14.45
N VAL A 138 -2.49 -16.02 14.16
CA VAL A 138 -1.32 -15.27 13.70
C VAL A 138 -1.34 -15.26 12.18
N LEU A 139 -1.09 -14.09 11.60
CA LEU A 139 -1.05 -13.87 10.16
C LEU A 139 0.38 -13.58 9.72
N LEU A 140 0.78 -14.15 8.60
CA LEU A 140 2.08 -13.94 7.97
C LEU A 140 1.85 -13.59 6.51
N THR A 141 2.72 -12.77 5.95
CA THR A 141 2.70 -12.43 4.54
C THR A 141 4.12 -12.32 4.00
N ALA A 142 4.34 -12.77 2.79
CA ALA A 142 5.56 -12.55 2.03
C ALA A 142 5.19 -11.84 0.74
N THR A 143 5.59 -10.58 0.61
CA THR A 143 5.38 -9.78 -0.59
C THR A 143 6.56 -9.98 -1.53
N TYR A 144 6.27 -10.34 -2.77
CA TYR A 144 7.27 -10.57 -3.82
C TYR A 144 7.15 -9.51 -4.91
N LEU A 145 8.26 -8.87 -5.22
CA LEU A 145 8.39 -7.95 -6.35
C LEU A 145 9.34 -8.58 -7.37
N PRO A 146 8.85 -8.94 -8.57
CA PRO A 146 9.74 -9.46 -9.59
C PRO A 146 10.79 -8.41 -9.96
N THR A 147 12.03 -8.84 -10.18
CA THR A 147 13.09 -7.93 -10.62
C THR A 147 12.66 -7.32 -11.95
N PRO A 148 12.47 -6.01 -12.02
CA PRO A 148 12.12 -5.40 -13.29
C PRO A 148 13.32 -5.56 -14.23
N SER A 149 13.14 -6.28 -15.32
CA SER A 149 14.12 -6.38 -16.41
C SER A 149 14.10 -5.10 -17.29
N VAL A 150 13.64 -4.00 -16.72
CA VAL A 150 13.42 -2.75 -17.47
C VAL A 150 14.67 -1.88 -17.39
N THR A 151 15.59 -2.12 -18.26
CA THR A 151 16.53 -1.10 -18.72
C THR A 151 15.92 -0.45 -19.96
N THR A 152 14.88 0.35 -19.80
CA THR A 152 14.46 1.24 -20.89
C THR A 152 15.38 2.46 -20.85
N GLY A 153 16.41 2.41 -21.65
CA GLY A 153 17.34 3.49 -22.06
C GLY A 153 17.79 4.54 -21.03
N GLU A 154 16.90 5.07 -20.25
CA GLU A 154 17.14 6.25 -19.40
C GLU A 154 16.75 6.03 -17.92
N THR A 155 16.08 4.92 -17.58
CA THR A 155 15.65 4.63 -16.20
C THR A 155 16.15 3.26 -15.77
N GLN A 156 16.85 3.21 -14.63
CA GLN A 156 17.32 2.00 -14.00
C GLN A 156 16.59 1.77 -12.68
N ILE A 157 16.06 0.58 -12.50
CA ILE A 157 15.41 0.14 -11.26
C ILE A 157 16.21 -1.00 -10.67
N THR A 158 16.55 -0.90 -9.39
CA THR A 158 17.27 -1.94 -8.64
C THR A 158 16.55 -2.28 -7.34
N LEU A 159 16.78 -3.50 -6.83
CA LEU A 159 16.22 -4.00 -5.57
C LEU A 159 17.36 -4.32 -4.59
N PRO A 160 17.94 -3.33 -3.91
CA PRO A 160 19.13 -3.53 -3.08
C PRO A 160 18.89 -4.47 -1.89
N GLY A 161 17.65 -4.59 -1.43
CA GLY A 161 17.27 -5.47 -0.31
C GLY A 161 16.69 -6.82 -0.71
N GLY A 162 16.85 -7.23 -2.00
CA GLY A 162 16.25 -8.45 -2.54
C GLY A 162 14.76 -8.28 -2.91
N ASN A 163 14.16 -9.34 -3.41
CA ASN A 163 12.85 -9.33 -4.05
C ASN A 163 11.68 -9.60 -3.10
N THR A 164 11.96 -9.98 -1.85
CA THR A 164 10.93 -10.44 -0.91
C THR A 164 11.01 -9.68 0.39
N LYS A 165 9.86 -9.27 0.93
CA LYS A 165 9.71 -8.75 2.29
C LYS A 165 8.62 -9.51 3.02
N PHE A 166 8.84 -9.69 4.32
CA PHE A 166 7.91 -10.36 5.20
C PHE A 166 7.10 -9.33 6.00
N GLY A 167 5.86 -9.67 6.24
CA GLY A 167 4.96 -8.95 7.12
C GLY A 167 4.28 -9.90 8.08
N ALA A 168 3.68 -9.36 9.11
CA ALA A 168 3.00 -10.13 10.15
C ALA A 168 1.75 -9.40 10.63
N GLY A 169 0.87 -10.17 11.26
CA GLY A 169 -0.37 -9.64 11.80
C GLY A 169 -1.04 -10.59 12.78
N VAL A 170 -2.17 -10.16 13.26
CA VAL A 170 -3.04 -10.92 14.16
C VAL A 170 -4.49 -10.75 13.74
N ARG A 171 -5.28 -11.80 13.92
CA ARG A 171 -6.72 -11.79 13.72
C ARG A 171 -7.40 -12.30 14.98
N VAL A 172 -8.43 -11.57 15.42
CA VAL A 172 -9.29 -11.94 16.54
C VAL A 172 -10.70 -12.19 16.04
N GLY A 173 -11.21 -13.39 16.22
CA GLY A 173 -12.57 -13.77 15.87
C GLY A 173 -13.58 -13.23 16.85
N LEU A 174 -14.47 -12.40 16.39
CA LEU A 174 -15.63 -11.95 17.18
C LEU A 174 -16.70 -13.04 17.19
N LEU A 175 -16.95 -13.62 16.01
CA LEU A 175 -17.86 -14.76 15.82
C LEU A 175 -17.22 -15.76 14.86
N GLN A 176 -17.26 -17.04 15.21
CA GLN A 176 -16.85 -18.13 14.32
C GLN A 176 -17.99 -18.49 13.39
N GLU A 177 -17.67 -18.74 12.14
CA GLU A 177 -18.68 -19.18 11.16
C GLU A 177 -19.28 -20.53 11.59
N SER A 178 -20.61 -20.61 11.54
CA SER A 178 -21.41 -21.84 11.72
C SER A 178 -22.51 -21.90 10.69
N ILE A 179 -23.36 -22.92 10.71
CA ILE A 179 -24.48 -23.02 9.74
C ILE A 179 -25.36 -21.77 9.76
N LEU A 180 -25.65 -21.20 10.91
CA LEU A 180 -26.56 -20.08 11.08
C LEU A 180 -25.86 -18.71 11.20
N VAL A 181 -24.61 -18.68 11.72
CA VAL A 181 -23.91 -17.46 12.09
C VAL A 181 -22.80 -17.18 11.09
N PRO A 182 -22.64 -15.94 10.57
CA PRO A 182 -21.50 -15.57 9.78
C PRO A 182 -20.22 -15.55 10.63
N GLY A 183 -19.09 -15.80 10.00
CA GLY A 183 -17.78 -15.56 10.61
C GLY A 183 -17.50 -14.06 10.62
N VAL A 184 -17.12 -13.52 11.79
CA VAL A 184 -16.77 -12.09 11.94
C VAL A 184 -15.46 -11.98 12.69
N SER A 185 -14.54 -11.17 12.21
CA SER A 185 -13.25 -10.93 12.87
C SER A 185 -12.73 -9.52 12.68
N VAL A 186 -11.84 -9.13 13.58
CA VAL A 186 -10.97 -7.96 13.41
C VAL A 186 -9.55 -8.46 13.18
N SER A 187 -8.88 -7.92 12.19
CA SER A 187 -7.48 -8.22 11.91
C SER A 187 -6.65 -6.94 11.88
N TRP A 188 -5.37 -7.09 12.23
CA TRP A 188 -4.34 -6.08 12.02
C TRP A 188 -3.15 -6.74 11.35
N VAL A 189 -2.63 -6.13 10.30
CA VAL A 189 -1.51 -6.67 9.49
C VAL A 189 -0.58 -5.54 9.09
N GLN A 190 0.71 -5.76 9.25
CA GLN A 190 1.75 -4.92 8.69
C GLN A 190 2.36 -5.62 7.47
N ARG A 191 2.55 -4.87 6.38
CA ARG A 191 3.20 -5.33 5.15
C ARG A 191 4.22 -4.31 4.70
N ASP A 192 5.37 -4.80 4.28
CA ASP A 192 6.45 -4.00 3.73
C ASP A 192 6.72 -4.40 2.28
N LEU A 193 7.03 -3.42 1.44
CA LEU A 193 7.51 -3.67 0.08
C LEU A 193 9.03 -3.89 0.09
N PRO A 194 9.59 -4.77 -0.76
CA PRO A 194 11.01 -4.78 -1.04
C PRO A 194 11.53 -3.39 -1.37
N THR A 195 12.69 -3.04 -0.82
CA THR A 195 13.30 -1.73 -1.04
C THR A 195 13.67 -1.55 -2.51
N ILE A 196 13.29 -0.42 -3.09
CA ILE A 196 13.50 -0.10 -4.51
C ILE A 196 14.42 1.10 -4.60
N SER A 197 15.37 1.07 -5.52
CA SER A 197 16.11 2.27 -5.92
C SER A 197 15.88 2.53 -7.40
N VAL A 198 15.56 3.77 -7.73
CA VAL A 198 15.27 4.23 -9.09
C VAL A 198 16.23 5.36 -9.44
N SER A 199 16.96 5.21 -10.52
CA SER A 199 17.73 6.30 -11.12
C SER A 199 17.27 6.57 -12.54
N GLY A 200 17.26 7.83 -12.92
CA GLY A 200 16.85 8.25 -14.26
C GLY A 200 17.70 9.40 -14.74
N THR A 201 17.85 9.50 -16.06
CA THR A 201 18.48 10.63 -16.71
C THR A 201 17.42 11.59 -17.27
N SER A 202 17.71 12.86 -17.24
CA SER A 202 16.83 13.90 -17.76
C SER A 202 17.68 15.00 -18.42
N THR A 203 17.04 15.81 -19.23
CA THR A 203 17.69 16.94 -19.88
C THR A 203 17.29 18.24 -19.19
N VAL A 204 18.27 19.01 -18.75
CA VAL A 204 18.06 20.32 -18.13
C VAL A 204 18.37 21.39 -19.17
N THR A 205 17.43 22.29 -19.39
CA THR A 205 17.65 23.46 -20.28
C THR A 205 17.76 24.73 -19.44
N ALA A 206 18.92 25.35 -19.46
CA ALA A 206 19.16 26.63 -18.79
C ALA A 206 19.79 27.61 -19.78
N SER A 207 19.20 28.79 -19.92
CA SER A 207 19.72 29.88 -20.75
C SER A 207 20.09 29.45 -22.18
N GLY A 208 19.30 28.54 -22.78
CA GLY A 208 19.53 28.03 -24.13
C GLY A 208 20.56 26.90 -24.26
N ALA A 209 21.22 26.51 -23.16
CA ALA A 209 22.10 25.34 -23.10
C ALA A 209 21.35 24.15 -22.49
N THR A 210 21.57 22.95 -23.02
CA THR A 210 21.04 21.72 -22.49
C THR A 210 22.14 20.95 -21.76
N ALA A 211 21.83 20.44 -20.56
CA ALA A 211 22.75 19.64 -19.76
C ALA A 211 22.08 18.32 -19.32
N PRO A 212 22.81 17.21 -19.30
CA PRO A 212 22.28 15.99 -18.72
C PRO A 212 22.15 16.14 -17.20
N GLY A 213 20.99 15.72 -16.67
CA GLY A 213 20.72 15.62 -15.26
C GLY A 213 20.43 14.18 -14.86
N VAL A 214 20.87 13.79 -13.68
CA VAL A 214 20.56 12.49 -13.09
C VAL A 214 19.76 12.72 -11.84
N PHE A 215 18.62 12.07 -11.72
CA PHE A 215 17.87 11.99 -10.47
C PHE A 215 17.93 10.56 -9.92
N THR A 216 18.03 10.45 -8.61
CA THR A 216 18.05 9.15 -7.94
C THR A 216 17.10 9.18 -6.75
N LEU A 217 16.21 8.22 -6.68
CA LEU A 217 15.44 7.85 -5.50
C LEU A 217 16.06 6.55 -4.97
N SER A 218 16.80 6.64 -3.90
CA SER A 218 17.43 5.49 -3.26
C SER A 218 16.56 5.01 -2.09
N ASP A 219 16.62 3.70 -1.86
CA ASP A 219 16.02 3.07 -0.68
C ASP A 219 14.53 3.42 -0.48
N LEU A 220 13.77 3.49 -1.59
CA LEU A 220 12.33 3.69 -1.51
C LEU A 220 11.72 2.57 -0.66
N SER A 221 11.27 2.94 0.53
CA SER A 221 10.61 2.08 1.51
C SER A 221 9.13 2.41 1.55
N ILE A 222 8.30 1.41 1.35
CA ILE A 222 6.83 1.51 1.41
C ILE A 222 6.35 0.52 2.45
N LYS A 223 5.72 1.02 3.51
CA LYS A 223 5.17 0.26 4.62
C LYS A 223 3.68 0.53 4.74
N THR A 224 2.92 -0.51 5.03
CA THR A 224 1.49 -0.40 5.28
C THR A 224 1.13 -1.11 6.58
N SER A 225 0.26 -0.49 7.35
CA SER A 225 -0.36 -1.08 8.53
C SER A 225 -1.88 -0.97 8.37
N SER A 226 -2.54 -2.12 8.33
CA SER A 226 -3.98 -2.20 8.03
C SER A 226 -4.73 -2.86 9.16
N TRP A 227 -5.83 -2.25 9.62
CA TRP A 227 -6.81 -2.97 10.41
C TRP A 227 -8.10 -3.14 9.62
N ARG A 228 -8.77 -4.27 9.78
CA ARG A 228 -10.00 -4.60 9.05
C ARG A 228 -10.99 -5.34 9.93
N LEU A 229 -12.27 -4.94 9.85
CA LEU A 229 -13.39 -5.73 10.28
C LEU A 229 -13.94 -6.47 9.05
N SER A 230 -13.97 -7.79 9.14
CA SER A 230 -14.39 -8.67 8.06
C SER A 230 -15.53 -9.55 8.50
N ALA A 231 -16.48 -9.81 7.61
CA ALA A 231 -17.53 -10.80 7.79
C ALA A 231 -17.60 -11.72 6.57
N SER A 232 -17.80 -13.02 6.78
CA SER A 232 -18.01 -13.96 5.69
C SER A 232 -19.08 -14.98 6.01
N LYS A 233 -19.69 -15.52 4.94
CA LYS A 233 -20.63 -16.61 5.02
C LYS A 233 -20.49 -17.54 3.83
N THR A 234 -20.36 -18.84 4.11
CA THR A 234 -20.28 -19.89 3.11
C THR A 234 -21.65 -20.55 2.91
N PHE A 235 -22.04 -20.71 1.65
CA PHE A 235 -23.26 -21.38 1.21
C PHE A 235 -22.86 -22.48 0.23
N LEU A 236 -22.85 -23.74 0.67
CA LEU A 236 -22.41 -24.87 -0.14
C LEU A 236 -21.00 -24.66 -0.71
N ILE A 237 -20.92 -24.46 -2.02
CA ILE A 237 -19.68 -24.25 -2.76
C ILE A 237 -19.32 -22.76 -2.92
N PHE A 238 -20.21 -21.83 -2.58
CA PHE A 238 -19.99 -20.40 -2.70
C PHE A 238 -19.83 -19.75 -1.34
N GLY A 239 -18.95 -18.77 -1.26
CA GLY A 239 -18.78 -17.92 -0.10
C GLY A 239 -18.89 -16.45 -0.48
N LEU A 240 -19.45 -15.65 0.43
CA LEU A 240 -19.47 -14.20 0.37
C LEU A 240 -18.61 -13.65 1.48
N GLU A 241 -17.83 -12.63 1.17
CA GLU A 241 -17.05 -11.89 2.16
C GLU A 241 -17.25 -10.40 1.93
N GLY A 242 -17.19 -9.63 3.02
CA GLY A 242 -17.14 -8.18 2.96
C GLY A 242 -16.55 -7.61 4.22
N GLY A 243 -16.06 -6.39 4.11
CA GLY A 243 -15.45 -5.72 5.25
C GLY A 243 -15.09 -4.28 4.98
N PHE A 244 -14.64 -3.65 6.05
CA PHE A 244 -14.09 -2.30 6.01
C PHE A 244 -12.96 -2.15 7.03
N GLY A 245 -12.18 -1.10 6.87
CA GLY A 245 -11.08 -0.82 7.78
C GLY A 245 -10.31 0.43 7.39
N GLN A 246 -9.11 0.54 7.91
CA GLN A 246 -8.20 1.62 7.57
C GLN A 246 -6.81 1.06 7.27
N ASP A 247 -6.18 1.68 6.30
CA ASP A 247 -4.82 1.40 5.87
C ASP A 247 -3.98 2.66 6.14
N LYS A 248 -2.97 2.56 7.01
CA LYS A 248 -1.95 3.59 7.21
C LYS A 248 -0.78 3.29 6.30
N TYR A 249 -0.38 4.27 5.52
CA TYR A 249 0.79 4.22 4.64
C TYR A 249 1.91 5.08 5.22
N GLU A 250 3.14 4.56 5.19
CA GLU A 250 4.36 5.25 5.59
C GLU A 250 5.41 4.99 4.52
N ASN A 251 5.78 6.05 3.81
CA ASN A 251 6.67 5.97 2.67
C ASN A 251 7.87 6.89 2.88
N SER A 252 9.06 6.43 2.50
CA SER A 252 10.27 7.23 2.57
C SER A 252 11.25 6.83 1.46
N ALA A 253 12.07 7.79 1.02
CA ALA A 253 13.15 7.56 0.07
C ALA A 253 14.28 8.57 0.30
N GLY A 254 15.52 8.18 -0.01
CA GLY A 254 16.61 9.11 -0.22
C GLY A 254 16.47 9.75 -1.61
N MET A 255 16.63 11.05 -1.71
CA MET A 255 16.59 11.78 -2.97
C MET A 255 17.94 12.45 -3.23
N HIS A 256 18.45 12.28 -4.45
CA HIS A 256 19.62 12.94 -4.95
C HIS A 256 19.41 13.40 -6.39
N VAL A 257 19.79 14.64 -6.70
CA VAL A 257 19.72 15.21 -8.04
C VAL A 257 21.11 15.76 -8.39
N LEU A 258 21.62 15.36 -9.54
CA LEU A 258 22.88 15.85 -10.09
C LEU A 258 22.63 16.48 -11.46
N LEU A 259 23.00 17.71 -11.63
CA LEU A 259 22.94 18.44 -12.89
C LEU A 259 24.39 18.66 -13.39
N ASN A 260 24.70 18.13 -14.56
CA ASN A 260 26.00 18.27 -15.20
C ASN A 260 25.94 19.23 -16.39
N PRO A 261 25.97 20.56 -16.17
CA PRO A 261 26.00 21.51 -17.27
C PRO A 261 27.29 21.30 -18.08
N THR A 262 27.23 21.64 -19.37
CA THR A 262 28.42 21.64 -20.23
C THR A 262 29.46 22.64 -19.74
N LEU A 263 30.72 22.27 -19.75
CA LEU A 263 31.83 23.15 -19.38
C LEU A 263 31.73 24.51 -20.04
N PRO A 264 32.06 25.63 -19.33
CA PRO A 264 32.85 25.67 -18.07
C PRO A 264 32.04 25.70 -16.78
N ALA A 265 30.73 25.53 -16.80
CA ALA A 265 29.91 25.59 -15.58
C ALA A 265 30.14 24.36 -14.69
N PRO A 266 30.24 24.54 -13.35
CA PRO A 266 30.42 23.43 -12.43
C PRO A 266 29.15 22.57 -12.33
N ALA A 267 29.31 21.30 -12.01
CA ALA A 267 28.20 20.43 -11.68
C ALA A 267 27.44 20.96 -10.45
N ILE A 268 26.12 20.88 -10.50
CA ILE A 268 25.23 21.31 -9.43
C ILE A 268 24.55 20.07 -8.84
N SER A 269 24.69 19.86 -7.54
CA SER A 269 24.05 18.74 -6.87
C SER A 269 23.10 19.21 -5.77
N PHE A 270 22.03 18.44 -5.55
CA PHE A 270 21.12 18.58 -4.43
C PHE A 270 20.95 17.22 -3.73
N GLY A 271 21.10 17.21 -2.43
CA GLY A 271 21.04 15.98 -1.63
C GLY A 271 22.43 15.34 -1.42
N PRO A 272 22.46 14.11 -0.87
CA PRO A 272 21.30 13.30 -0.54
C PRO A 272 20.43 13.87 0.59
N THR A 273 19.11 13.80 0.44
CA THR A 273 18.13 14.17 1.46
C THR A 273 17.01 13.14 1.52
N THR A 274 16.39 12.98 2.69
CA THR A 274 15.28 12.05 2.85
C THR A 274 13.96 12.76 2.61
N ILE A 275 13.14 12.19 1.75
CA ILE A 275 11.74 12.59 1.56
C ILE A 275 10.83 11.52 2.15
N SER A 276 9.71 11.93 2.72
CA SER A 276 8.76 10.99 3.31
C SER A 276 7.34 11.54 3.22
N ASN A 277 6.38 10.63 3.18
CA ASN A 277 4.98 10.96 3.38
C ASN A 277 4.28 9.88 4.19
N SER A 278 3.17 10.25 4.78
CA SER A 278 2.31 9.32 5.50
C SER A 278 0.86 9.73 5.32
N MET A 279 -0.03 8.75 5.16
CA MET A 279 -1.47 9.00 5.08
C MET A 279 -2.26 7.80 5.57
N THR A 280 -3.48 8.05 6.03
CA THR A 280 -4.43 7.00 6.42
C THR A 280 -5.62 7.02 5.46
N ARG A 281 -6.02 5.85 4.97
CA ARG A 281 -7.15 5.67 4.05
C ARG A 281 -8.17 4.73 4.64
N THR A 282 -9.44 5.01 4.37
CA THR A 282 -10.52 4.06 4.62
C THR A 282 -10.58 3.07 3.47
N ASN A 283 -10.73 1.79 3.80
CA ASN A 283 -10.83 0.69 2.85
C ASN A 283 -12.18 -0.02 3.03
N ILE A 284 -12.90 -0.22 1.93
CA ILE A 284 -14.14 -1.00 1.89
C ILE A 284 -13.98 -2.04 0.79
N TYR A 285 -14.37 -3.28 1.05
CA TYR A 285 -14.22 -4.36 0.09
C TYR A 285 -15.32 -5.41 0.19
N GLY A 286 -15.48 -6.17 -0.88
CA GLY A 286 -16.34 -7.34 -0.96
C GLY A 286 -15.74 -8.40 -1.86
N GLY A 287 -16.06 -9.67 -1.60
CA GLY A 287 -15.47 -10.78 -2.32
C GLY A 287 -16.40 -11.98 -2.46
N LEU A 288 -16.06 -12.79 -3.44
CA LEU A 288 -16.69 -14.07 -3.75
C LEU A 288 -15.67 -15.19 -3.62
N THR A 289 -16.11 -16.31 -3.08
CA THR A 289 -15.30 -17.53 -2.94
C THR A 289 -16.00 -18.69 -3.63
N ILE A 290 -15.23 -19.48 -4.36
CA ILE A 290 -15.65 -20.78 -4.88
C ILE A 290 -14.83 -21.85 -4.16
N ASN A 291 -15.53 -22.72 -3.42
CA ASN A 291 -14.92 -23.83 -2.71
C ASN A 291 -14.85 -25.05 -3.62
N PHE A 292 -13.69 -25.67 -3.72
CA PHE A 292 -13.49 -26.93 -4.42
C PHE A 292 -12.69 -27.89 -3.52
N PHE A 293 -12.59 -29.15 -3.93
CA PHE A 293 -12.12 -30.24 -3.07
C PHE A 293 -10.82 -29.97 -2.30
N ILE A 294 -9.85 -29.30 -2.91
CA ILE A 294 -8.51 -29.07 -2.33
C ILE A 294 -8.23 -27.62 -1.95
N GLY A 295 -9.19 -26.71 -2.20
CA GLY A 295 -8.92 -25.30 -1.95
C GLY A 295 -10.08 -24.38 -2.28
N LYS A 296 -9.79 -23.10 -2.31
CA LYS A 296 -10.73 -22.03 -2.56
C LYS A 296 -10.14 -21.05 -3.57
N LEU A 297 -10.92 -20.72 -4.59
CA LEU A 297 -10.65 -19.59 -5.47
C LEU A 297 -11.41 -18.39 -4.93
N VAL A 298 -10.72 -17.29 -4.71
CA VAL A 298 -11.32 -16.08 -4.16
C VAL A 298 -11.06 -14.90 -5.09
N GLY A 299 -12.11 -14.13 -5.35
CA GLY A 299 -12.06 -12.83 -6.00
C GLY A 299 -12.54 -11.76 -5.04
N GLU A 300 -11.79 -10.67 -4.87
CA GLU A 300 -12.13 -9.53 -4.02
C GLU A 300 -12.00 -8.24 -4.82
N VAL A 301 -12.93 -7.32 -4.63
CA VAL A 301 -12.85 -5.94 -5.13
C VAL A 301 -12.97 -4.99 -3.97
N GLY A 302 -12.24 -3.89 -4.02
CA GLY A 302 -12.29 -2.90 -2.95
C GLY A 302 -11.88 -1.51 -3.42
N GLN A 303 -12.08 -0.56 -2.53
CA GLN A 303 -11.75 0.84 -2.74
C GLN A 303 -11.07 1.41 -1.50
N ALA A 304 -9.93 2.05 -1.71
CA ALA A 304 -9.25 2.85 -0.72
C ALA A 304 -9.50 4.33 -0.99
N SER A 305 -10.01 5.06 0.00
CA SER A 305 -10.41 6.47 -0.12
C SER A 305 -10.03 7.28 1.12
N GLY A 306 -10.09 8.61 0.98
CA GLY A 306 -9.71 9.52 2.06
C GLY A 306 -8.19 9.64 2.21
N GLY A 307 -7.78 10.29 3.29
CA GLY A 307 -6.41 10.72 3.53
C GLY A 307 -6.10 12.06 2.85
N THR A 308 -5.07 12.72 3.33
CA THR A 308 -4.61 14.01 2.81
C THR A 308 -3.11 13.95 2.58
N LEU A 309 -2.67 14.49 1.47
CA LEU A 309 -1.29 14.81 1.15
C LEU A 309 -1.22 16.27 0.69
N PRO A 310 -0.05 16.91 0.77
CA PRO A 310 0.13 18.23 0.18
C PRO A 310 -0.29 18.24 -1.28
N THR A 311 -0.94 19.33 -1.72
CA THR A 311 -1.25 19.53 -3.14
C THR A 311 0.04 19.60 -3.93
N LEU A 312 0.12 18.85 -5.02
CA LEU A 312 1.29 18.82 -5.87
C LEU A 312 1.44 20.15 -6.62
N THR A 313 2.67 20.60 -6.75
CA THR A 313 3.00 21.76 -7.61
C THR A 313 2.84 21.41 -9.09
N ASN A 314 3.16 20.15 -9.42
CA ASN A 314 3.05 19.62 -10.78
C ASN A 314 1.77 18.81 -10.95
N ALA A 315 1.16 18.86 -12.13
CA ALA A 315 -0.01 18.07 -12.47
C ALA A 315 0.41 16.79 -13.22
N PHE A 316 -0.21 15.66 -12.86
CA PHE A 316 0.01 14.37 -13.52
C PHE A 316 -1.33 13.84 -14.06
N GLY A 317 -1.42 13.68 -15.39
CA GLY A 317 -2.68 13.32 -16.03
C GLY A 317 -3.82 14.31 -15.73
N GLY A 318 -3.50 15.60 -15.62
CA GLY A 318 -4.45 16.66 -15.28
C GLY A 318 -4.84 16.74 -13.80
N SER A 319 -4.19 15.99 -12.90
CA SER A 319 -4.48 16.00 -11.47
C SER A 319 -3.27 16.44 -10.64
N THR A 320 -3.54 17.30 -9.65
CA THR A 320 -2.60 17.68 -8.59
C THR A 320 -2.92 16.98 -7.26
N ASP A 321 -3.93 16.11 -7.25
CA ASP A 321 -4.36 15.36 -6.07
C ASP A 321 -3.67 13.99 -6.00
N ALA A 322 -2.68 13.87 -5.11
CA ALA A 322 -1.99 12.62 -4.81
C ALA A 322 -2.85 11.64 -3.99
N ALA A 323 -3.86 12.14 -3.29
CA ALA A 323 -4.72 11.37 -2.38
C ALA A 323 -5.99 10.83 -3.06
N LYS A 324 -6.12 10.96 -4.37
CA LYS A 324 -7.29 10.47 -5.13
C LYS A 324 -7.62 9.03 -4.78
N SER A 325 -8.92 8.74 -4.59
CA SER A 325 -9.43 7.39 -4.31
C SER A 325 -9.01 6.38 -5.38
N ARG A 326 -8.68 5.15 -4.96
CA ARG A 326 -8.21 4.08 -5.84
C ARG A 326 -9.00 2.79 -5.59
N GLY A 327 -9.52 2.22 -6.68
CA GLY A 327 -10.07 0.88 -6.69
C GLY A 327 -8.99 -0.16 -6.88
N TYR A 328 -9.18 -1.33 -6.28
CA TYR A 328 -8.33 -2.49 -6.49
C TYR A 328 -9.16 -3.75 -6.68
N PHE A 329 -8.54 -4.74 -7.29
CA PHE A 329 -9.06 -6.10 -7.31
C PHE A 329 -7.98 -7.08 -6.87
N THR A 330 -8.41 -8.17 -6.28
CA THR A 330 -7.54 -9.23 -5.80
C THR A 330 -8.10 -10.58 -6.24
N VAL A 331 -7.21 -11.45 -6.67
CA VAL A 331 -7.52 -12.85 -6.95
C VAL A 331 -6.55 -13.71 -6.14
N GLY A 332 -7.04 -14.82 -5.62
CA GLY A 332 -6.17 -15.73 -4.91
C GLY A 332 -6.68 -17.15 -4.83
N LEU A 333 -5.74 -18.05 -4.65
CA LEU A 333 -5.95 -19.45 -4.36
C LEU A 333 -5.56 -19.71 -2.91
N ARG A 334 -6.45 -20.31 -2.16
CA ARG A 334 -6.24 -20.62 -0.76
C ARG A 334 -6.49 -22.08 -0.47
N THR A 335 -5.62 -22.69 0.31
CA THR A 335 -5.82 -24.01 0.92
C THR A 335 -5.63 -23.91 2.43
N GLY A 336 -6.18 -24.83 3.19
CA GLY A 336 -6.01 -24.87 4.65
C GLY A 336 -6.68 -26.11 5.26
N PHE A 337 -6.17 -26.45 6.42
CA PHE A 337 -6.57 -27.63 7.20
C PHE A 337 -6.83 -27.27 8.64
#